data_365465b33c2e50a9f6f856151ba9aaa0
#
_entry.id   365465b33c2e50a9f6f856151ba9aaa0
#
_cell.length_a   1.000
_cell.length_b   1.000
_cell.length_c   1.000
_cell.angle_alpha   90.00
_cell.angle_beta   90.00
_cell.angle_gamma   90.00
#
_symmetry.space_group_name_H-M   'P 1'
#
loop_
_entity.id
_entity.type
_entity.pdbx_description
1 polymer ?
#
loop_
_entity_poly.entity_id
_entity_poly.type
_entity_poly.pdbx_seq_one_letter_code
_entity_poly.pdbx_strand_id
1 'polypeptide(L)'
;MWSAQKLSDPQGTPVAEWKEQVQIPAGNTVSCSMHGTIRDPKCWSPEHPDLYGMETWYETTDEDGKKISYLADTQKVGIRVAEFDADRGFFLNGVPMKIKGVCVHHDAGCLGAAVTKEIWHRRLAKLKECGCNAIRCSHNPHMPELYELCDTMGFLVMDEAFDEWENAKNKWSTGHNVYPPKHQA
;
A
#
# COMPACT_ATOMS: atom_id res chain seq x y z
N MET A 1 25.93 9.84 9.21
CA MET A 1 24.62 10.25 8.71
C MET A 1 23.52 9.75 9.65
N TRP A 2 22.44 10.48 9.80
CA TRP A 2 21.25 10.04 10.53
C TRP A 2 20.12 9.80 9.54
N SER A 3 19.35 8.75 9.77
CA SER A 3 18.04 8.55 9.15
C SER A 3 16.97 8.92 10.18
N ALA A 4 15.98 9.69 9.76
CA ALA A 4 14.88 10.12 10.61
C ALA A 4 13.55 9.84 9.90
N GLN A 5 12.57 9.36 10.66
CA GLN A 5 11.19 9.25 10.22
C GLN A 5 10.30 10.11 11.09
N LYS A 6 9.46 10.92 10.46
CA LYS A 6 8.46 11.76 11.12
C LYS A 6 7.08 11.31 10.71
N LEU A 7 6.22 11.11 11.69
CA LEU A 7 4.84 10.73 11.49
C LEU A 7 3.92 11.85 11.93
N SER A 8 2.98 12.22 11.07
CA SER A 8 1.91 13.16 11.37
C SER A 8 0.55 12.45 11.28
N ASP A 9 -0.37 12.84 12.14
CA ASP A 9 -1.74 12.31 12.14
C ASP A 9 -2.51 12.72 10.86
N PRO A 10 -3.75 12.22 10.65
CA PRO A 10 -4.55 12.60 9.48
C PRO A 10 -4.86 14.11 9.37
N GLN A 11 -4.70 14.87 10.45
CA GLN A 11 -4.87 16.32 10.48
C GLN A 11 -3.55 17.07 10.25
N GLY A 12 -2.43 16.35 10.07
CA GLY A 12 -1.10 16.93 9.86
C GLY A 12 -0.36 17.30 11.14
N THR A 13 -0.86 16.90 12.31
CA THR A 13 -0.20 17.14 13.59
C THR A 13 0.92 16.11 13.79
N PRO A 14 2.16 16.51 14.08
CA PRO A 14 3.25 15.57 14.39
C PRO A 14 2.91 14.74 15.62
N VAL A 15 3.01 13.41 15.51
CA VAL A 15 2.68 12.45 16.59
C VAL A 15 3.87 11.59 17.01
N ALA A 16 4.85 11.41 16.14
CA ALA A 16 6.05 10.66 16.46
C ALA A 16 7.24 11.06 15.56
N GLU A 17 8.43 10.91 16.11
CA GLU A 17 9.70 11.05 15.38
C GLU A 17 10.66 9.97 15.87
N TRP A 18 11.31 9.29 14.95
CA TRP A 18 12.34 8.30 15.21
C TRP A 18 13.61 8.67 14.47
N LYS A 19 14.77 8.46 15.12
CA LYS A 19 16.08 8.72 14.51
C LYS A 19 17.02 7.59 14.81
N GLU A 20 17.80 7.19 13.80
CA GLU A 20 18.85 6.21 13.93
C GLU A 20 20.11 6.65 13.19
N GLN A 21 21.27 6.39 13.82
CA GLN A 21 22.54 6.67 13.19
C GLN A 21 22.93 5.53 12.27
N VAL A 22 23.16 5.85 11.00
CA VAL A 22 23.48 4.88 9.96
C VAL A 22 24.86 5.16 9.38
N GLN A 23 25.70 4.13 9.28
CA GLN A 23 26.94 4.17 8.53
C GLN A 23 26.81 3.36 7.27
N ILE A 24 26.93 4.01 6.11
CA ILE A 24 26.83 3.36 4.80
C ILE A 24 28.23 3.32 4.18
N PRO A 25 28.87 2.14 4.08
CA PRO A 25 30.13 2.01 3.38
C PRO A 25 29.98 2.35 1.90
N ALA A 26 31.03 2.89 1.28
CA ALA A 26 31.00 3.24 -0.14
C ALA A 26 30.60 2.04 -1.03
N GLY A 27 29.66 2.25 -1.94
CA GLY A 27 29.17 1.22 -2.86
C GLY A 27 28.24 0.17 -2.23
N ASN A 28 27.81 0.34 -0.96
CA ASN A 28 26.93 -0.60 -0.28
C ASN A 28 25.55 0.00 0.02
N THR A 29 24.60 -0.91 0.28
CA THR A 29 23.27 -0.60 0.80
C THR A 29 23.16 -1.11 2.22
N VAL A 30 22.55 -0.32 3.11
CA VAL A 30 22.31 -0.69 4.51
C VAL A 30 20.82 -0.59 4.80
N SER A 31 20.27 -1.63 5.42
CA SER A 31 18.90 -1.61 5.94
C SER A 31 18.89 -1.07 7.37
N CYS A 32 17.97 -0.15 7.63
CA CYS A 32 17.77 0.44 8.96
C CYS A 32 16.31 0.20 9.37
N SER A 33 16.10 -0.23 10.61
CA SER A 33 14.74 -0.49 11.13
C SER A 33 14.53 0.36 12.38
N MET A 34 13.50 1.21 12.34
CA MET A 34 13.11 2.05 13.46
C MET A 34 11.82 1.51 14.07
N HIS A 35 11.75 1.54 15.41
CA HIS A 35 10.59 1.03 16.15
C HIS A 35 10.07 2.11 17.09
N GLY A 36 8.75 2.15 17.24
CA GLY A 36 8.10 3.06 18.16
C GLY A 36 6.65 2.69 18.41
N THR A 37 6.04 3.40 19.35
CA THR A 37 4.63 3.19 19.72
C THR A 37 3.87 4.48 19.53
N ILE A 38 2.70 4.37 18.90
CA ILE A 38 1.73 5.45 18.78
C ILE A 38 0.59 5.12 19.75
N ARG A 39 0.25 6.07 20.62
CA ARG A 39 -0.86 5.91 21.57
C ARG A 39 -2.17 6.28 20.89
N ASP A 40 -3.19 5.46 21.09
CA ASP A 40 -4.56 5.65 20.61
C ASP A 40 -4.61 6.08 19.13
N PRO A 41 -4.04 5.27 18.20
CA PRO A 41 -4.01 5.64 16.81
C PRO A 41 -5.42 5.65 16.22
N LYS A 42 -5.67 6.60 15.31
CA LYS A 42 -6.86 6.55 14.43
C LYS A 42 -6.65 5.44 13.43
N CYS A 43 -7.34 4.33 13.64
CA CYS A 43 -7.20 3.16 12.76
C CYS A 43 -7.95 3.36 11.46
N TRP A 44 -7.29 3.03 10.36
CA TRP A 44 -7.89 3.02 9.03
C TRP A 44 -8.98 1.93 8.93
N SER A 45 -10.12 2.30 8.38
CA SER A 45 -11.19 1.37 7.98
C SER A 45 -11.88 1.86 6.70
N PRO A 46 -12.71 1.03 6.04
CA PRO A 46 -13.50 1.47 4.89
C PRO A 46 -14.43 2.66 5.19
N GLU A 47 -14.91 2.79 6.40
CA GLU A 47 -15.78 3.88 6.86
C GLU A 47 -14.98 5.11 7.29
N HIS A 48 -13.79 4.89 7.82
CA HIS A 48 -12.87 5.92 8.31
C HIS A 48 -11.47 5.68 7.72
N PRO A 49 -11.23 6.09 6.47
CA PRO A 49 -9.94 5.84 5.79
C PRO A 49 -8.88 6.85 6.24
N ASP A 50 -8.62 6.88 7.56
CA ASP A 50 -7.64 7.76 8.17
C ASP A 50 -6.22 7.37 7.77
N LEU A 51 -5.48 8.31 7.17
CA LEU A 51 -4.11 8.11 6.70
C LEU A 51 -3.16 9.07 7.40
N TYR A 52 -2.11 8.51 7.99
CA TYR A 52 -0.98 9.24 8.54
C TYR A 52 -0.02 9.67 7.43
N GLY A 53 0.62 10.83 7.59
CA GLY A 53 1.72 11.25 6.74
C GLY A 53 3.04 10.81 7.33
N MET A 54 3.84 10.04 6.61
CA MET A 54 5.18 9.65 7.01
C MET A 54 6.20 10.29 6.09
N GLU A 55 7.14 11.01 6.68
CA GLU A 55 8.28 11.61 5.99
C GLU A 55 9.56 10.92 6.41
N THR A 56 10.39 10.57 5.44
CA THR A 56 11.73 10.03 5.68
C THR A 56 12.77 11.09 5.34
N TRP A 57 13.62 11.39 6.30
CA TRP A 57 14.66 12.39 6.19
C TRP A 57 16.05 11.78 6.37
N TYR A 58 17.04 12.33 5.65
CA TYR A 58 18.45 12.09 5.91
C TYR A 58 19.10 13.37 6.42
N GLU A 59 19.83 13.24 7.53
CA GLU A 59 20.61 14.33 8.12
C GLU A 59 22.09 13.98 8.06
N THR A 60 22.89 14.87 7.55
CA THR A 60 24.36 14.73 7.47
C THR A 60 25.03 16.04 7.85
N THR A 61 26.35 16.02 7.90
CA THR A 61 27.16 17.20 8.10
C THR A 61 28.06 17.36 6.88
N ASP A 62 28.12 18.55 6.30
CA ASP A 62 29.02 18.85 5.19
C ASP A 62 30.49 19.00 5.65
N GLU A 63 31.38 19.31 4.70
CA GLU A 63 32.81 19.47 4.94
C GLU A 63 33.12 20.64 5.88
N ASP A 64 32.24 21.65 5.95
CA ASP A 64 32.36 22.84 6.83
C ASP A 64 31.73 22.61 8.22
N GLY A 65 31.22 21.38 8.51
CA GLY A 65 30.59 21.06 9.77
C GLY A 65 29.13 21.52 9.89
N LYS A 66 28.50 21.97 8.82
CA LYS A 66 27.11 22.43 8.79
C LYS A 66 26.16 21.25 8.62
N LYS A 67 25.12 21.21 9.43
CA LYS A 67 24.06 20.21 9.30
C LYS A 67 23.22 20.46 8.05
N ILE A 68 23.04 19.41 7.27
CA ILE A 68 22.17 19.39 6.08
C ILE A 68 21.12 18.31 6.27
N SER A 69 19.87 18.63 5.95
CA SER A 69 18.73 17.73 6.04
C SER A 69 18.05 17.62 4.68
N TYR A 70 17.80 16.40 4.25
CA TYR A 70 17.13 16.09 2.97
C TYR A 70 15.86 15.30 3.23
N LEU A 71 14.74 15.76 2.69
CA LEU A 71 13.52 14.96 2.58
C LEU A 71 13.75 13.92 1.47
N ALA A 72 13.77 12.65 1.86
CA ALA A 72 14.03 11.55 0.95
C ALA A 72 12.75 10.95 0.39
N ASP A 73 11.70 10.87 1.21
CA ASP A 73 10.44 10.24 0.81
C ASP A 73 9.28 10.76 1.65
N THR A 74 8.08 10.71 1.05
CA THR A 74 6.82 11.04 1.72
C THR A 74 5.78 9.98 1.36
N GLN A 75 5.22 9.35 2.37
CA GLN A 75 4.22 8.28 2.21
C GLN A 75 2.95 8.55 3.01
N LYS A 76 1.84 7.97 2.57
CA LYS A 76 0.63 7.84 3.36
C LYS A 76 0.55 6.45 3.96
N VAL A 77 0.23 6.36 5.24
CA VAL A 77 0.22 5.09 5.99
C VAL A 77 -1.10 4.94 6.74
N GLY A 78 -1.82 3.86 6.45
CA GLY A 78 -3.00 3.46 7.23
C GLY A 78 -2.60 2.50 8.34
N ILE A 79 -2.95 2.83 9.58
CA ILE A 79 -2.72 1.95 10.74
C ILE A 79 -3.92 1.04 10.90
N ARG A 80 -3.73 -0.28 10.81
CA ARG A 80 -4.83 -1.25 10.95
C ARG A 80 -4.31 -2.60 11.42
N VAL A 81 -5.22 -3.39 11.97
CA VAL A 81 -5.03 -4.81 12.28
C VAL A 81 -6.07 -5.60 11.50
N ALA A 82 -5.60 -6.54 10.67
CA ALA A 82 -6.44 -7.44 9.88
C ALA A 82 -6.23 -8.87 10.38
N GLU A 83 -7.32 -9.53 10.80
CA GLU A 83 -7.28 -10.86 11.35
C GLU A 83 -8.27 -11.78 10.62
N PHE A 84 -7.83 -13.00 10.34
CA PHE A 84 -8.66 -14.04 9.74
C PHE A 84 -8.79 -15.19 10.73
N ASP A 85 -10.00 -15.50 11.11
CA ASP A 85 -10.34 -16.59 12.02
C ASP A 85 -11.16 -17.62 11.26
N ALA A 86 -10.77 -18.91 11.38
CA ALA A 86 -11.40 -20.00 10.61
C ALA A 86 -12.90 -20.16 10.92
N ASP A 87 -13.30 -19.90 12.16
CA ASP A 87 -14.68 -20.08 12.61
C ASP A 87 -15.49 -18.78 12.59
N ARG A 88 -14.85 -17.65 12.86
CA ARG A 88 -15.51 -16.36 13.03
C ARG A 88 -15.36 -15.41 11.84
N GLY A 89 -14.46 -15.71 10.89
CA GLY A 89 -14.25 -14.95 9.66
C GLY A 89 -13.26 -13.80 9.80
N PHE A 90 -13.49 -12.72 9.08
CA PHE A 90 -12.59 -11.57 8.99
C PHE A 90 -12.91 -10.49 10.03
N PHE A 91 -11.86 -9.99 10.67
CA PHE A 91 -11.92 -8.87 11.61
C PHE A 91 -10.98 -7.75 11.14
N LEU A 92 -11.46 -6.53 11.21
CA LEU A 92 -10.64 -5.34 11.01
C LEU A 92 -10.66 -4.51 12.30
N ASN A 93 -9.47 -4.24 12.86
CA ASN A 93 -9.31 -3.52 14.12
C ASN A 93 -10.14 -4.14 15.27
N GLY A 94 -10.20 -5.48 15.31
CA GLY A 94 -10.95 -6.24 16.30
C GLY A 94 -12.49 -6.27 16.08
N VAL A 95 -13.00 -5.62 15.02
CA VAL A 95 -14.42 -5.59 14.69
C VAL A 95 -14.73 -6.58 13.57
N PRO A 96 -15.73 -7.48 13.72
CA PRO A 96 -16.14 -8.39 12.66
C PRO A 96 -16.59 -7.62 11.43
N MET A 97 -16.08 -7.97 10.25
CA MET A 97 -16.41 -7.30 9.01
C MET A 97 -16.69 -8.30 7.89
N LYS A 98 -17.74 -8.05 7.12
CA LYS A 98 -17.98 -8.78 5.88
C LYS A 98 -17.31 -8.07 4.72
N ILE A 99 -16.41 -8.77 4.03
CA ILE A 99 -15.77 -8.27 2.80
C ILE A 99 -16.80 -8.33 1.67
N LYS A 100 -17.22 -7.17 1.17
CA LYS A 100 -18.18 -7.00 0.07
C LYS A 100 -17.40 -6.43 -1.11
N GLY A 101 -16.96 -7.29 -2.00
CA GLY A 101 -16.07 -6.88 -3.07
C GLY A 101 -16.46 -7.42 -4.44
N VAL A 102 -15.84 -6.86 -5.46
CA VAL A 102 -15.96 -7.28 -6.86
C VAL A 102 -14.57 -7.46 -7.47
N CYS A 103 -14.48 -8.31 -8.49
CA CYS A 103 -13.29 -8.39 -9.33
C CYS A 103 -13.27 -7.19 -10.29
N VAL A 104 -12.08 -6.60 -10.45
CA VAL A 104 -11.86 -5.51 -11.39
C VAL A 104 -10.74 -5.88 -12.34
N HIS A 105 -10.87 -5.46 -13.60
CA HIS A 105 -9.84 -5.61 -14.62
C HIS A 105 -9.28 -4.24 -15.00
N HIS A 106 -8.02 -4.20 -15.38
CA HIS A 106 -7.35 -2.98 -15.82
C HIS A 106 -7.72 -2.64 -17.27
N ASP A 107 -8.99 -2.29 -17.47
CA ASP A 107 -9.56 -1.91 -18.74
C ASP A 107 -10.52 -0.72 -18.62
N ALA A 108 -10.78 -0.02 -19.71
CA ALA A 108 -11.68 1.14 -19.75
C ALA A 108 -12.42 1.24 -21.11
N GLY A 109 -12.98 0.14 -21.56
CA GLY A 109 -13.75 0.11 -22.81
C GLY A 109 -12.91 0.55 -24.01
N CYS A 110 -13.32 1.62 -24.71
CA CYS A 110 -12.61 2.13 -25.90
C CYS A 110 -11.16 2.61 -25.62
N LEU A 111 -10.79 2.85 -24.36
CA LEU A 111 -9.43 3.22 -23.99
C LEU A 111 -8.54 1.99 -23.74
N GLY A 112 -9.10 0.77 -23.75
CA GLY A 112 -8.36 -0.44 -23.42
C GLY A 112 -7.68 -0.33 -22.06
N ALA A 113 -6.39 -0.65 -21.97
CA ALA A 113 -5.60 -0.59 -20.74
C ALA A 113 -5.09 0.82 -20.37
N ALA A 114 -5.39 1.86 -21.14
CA ALA A 114 -5.04 3.24 -20.81
C ALA A 114 -6.04 3.84 -19.79
N VAL A 115 -6.18 3.17 -18.67
CA VAL A 115 -7.10 3.58 -17.59
C VAL A 115 -6.48 4.71 -16.78
N THR A 116 -7.18 5.84 -16.68
CA THR A 116 -6.69 6.99 -15.89
C THR A 116 -7.17 6.92 -14.43
N LYS A 117 -6.55 7.71 -13.57
CA LYS A 117 -6.93 7.87 -12.15
C LYS A 117 -8.40 8.29 -12.00
N GLU A 118 -8.89 9.17 -12.89
CA GLU A 118 -10.27 9.67 -12.85
C GLU A 118 -11.29 8.56 -13.15
N ILE A 119 -10.95 7.66 -14.07
CA ILE A 119 -11.79 6.50 -14.38
C ILE A 119 -11.89 5.58 -13.17
N TRP A 120 -10.75 5.30 -12.51
CA TRP A 120 -10.74 4.50 -11.29
C TRP A 120 -11.49 5.17 -10.15
N HIS A 121 -11.29 6.46 -9.94
CA HIS A 121 -12.04 7.23 -8.93
C HIS A 121 -13.56 7.11 -9.15
N ARG A 122 -14.02 7.31 -10.40
CA ARG A 122 -15.44 7.16 -10.72
C ARG A 122 -15.97 5.75 -10.47
N ARG A 123 -15.20 4.71 -10.85
CA ARG A 123 -15.60 3.30 -10.63
C ARG A 123 -15.70 3.00 -9.14
N LEU A 124 -14.69 3.36 -8.36
CA LEU A 124 -14.68 3.15 -6.91
C LEU A 124 -15.83 3.91 -6.22
N ALA A 125 -16.10 5.15 -6.64
CA ALA A 125 -17.25 5.89 -6.12
C ALA A 125 -18.57 5.15 -6.37
N LYS A 126 -18.79 4.60 -7.56
CA LYS A 126 -19.99 3.80 -7.88
C LYS A 126 -20.04 2.49 -7.07
N LEU A 127 -18.93 1.83 -6.90
CA LEU A 127 -18.86 0.62 -6.06
C LEU A 127 -19.17 0.96 -4.58
N LYS A 128 -18.71 2.11 -4.09
CA LYS A 128 -19.02 2.58 -2.74
C LYS A 128 -20.51 2.85 -2.56
N GLU A 129 -21.15 3.51 -3.54
CA GLU A 129 -22.61 3.72 -3.58
C GLU A 129 -23.39 2.39 -3.53
N CYS A 130 -22.86 1.33 -4.13
CA CYS A 130 -23.42 -0.02 -4.08
C CYS A 130 -23.12 -0.78 -2.76
N GLY A 131 -22.40 -0.16 -1.83
CA GLY A 131 -22.03 -0.76 -0.55
C GLY A 131 -20.81 -1.68 -0.59
N CYS A 132 -19.99 -1.62 -1.63
CA CYS A 132 -18.71 -2.34 -1.69
C CYS A 132 -17.68 -1.70 -0.75
N ASN A 133 -16.87 -2.53 -0.11
CA ASN A 133 -15.74 -2.13 0.72
C ASN A 133 -14.42 -2.81 0.31
N ALA A 134 -14.43 -3.55 -0.80
CA ALA A 134 -13.27 -4.27 -1.29
C ALA A 134 -13.28 -4.40 -2.81
N ILE A 135 -12.08 -4.59 -3.38
CA ILE A 135 -11.87 -5.01 -4.77
C ILE A 135 -10.86 -6.14 -4.83
N ARG A 136 -10.92 -6.94 -5.89
CA ARG A 136 -9.88 -7.89 -6.27
C ARG A 136 -9.30 -7.49 -7.61
N CYS A 137 -7.99 -7.25 -7.66
CA CYS A 137 -7.27 -6.89 -8.88
C CYS A 137 -7.04 -8.15 -9.72
N SER A 138 -7.89 -8.39 -10.71
CA SER A 138 -7.80 -9.55 -11.60
C SER A 138 -7.02 -9.20 -12.86
N HIS A 139 -5.97 -9.90 -13.22
CA HIS A 139 -5.28 -11.00 -12.55
C HIS A 139 -3.80 -10.65 -12.43
N ASN A 140 -3.49 -9.42 -12.15
CA ASN A 140 -2.15 -8.85 -12.03
C ASN A 140 -2.22 -7.51 -11.26
N PRO A 141 -1.07 -6.98 -10.80
CA PRO A 141 -1.02 -5.66 -10.19
C PRO A 141 -1.53 -4.58 -11.15
N HIS A 142 -2.30 -3.67 -10.62
CA HIS A 142 -2.81 -2.52 -11.35
C HIS A 142 -1.89 -1.30 -11.18
N MET A 143 -2.29 -0.16 -11.75
CA MET A 143 -1.54 1.09 -11.62
C MET A 143 -1.50 1.57 -10.16
N PRO A 144 -0.40 2.21 -9.72
CA PRO A 144 -0.25 2.69 -8.34
C PRO A 144 -1.38 3.61 -7.87
N GLU A 145 -1.91 4.44 -8.74
CA GLU A 145 -2.99 5.38 -8.44
C GLU A 145 -4.30 4.69 -8.01
N LEU A 146 -4.52 3.44 -8.44
CA LEU A 146 -5.66 2.66 -7.95
C LEU A 146 -5.52 2.36 -6.46
N TYR A 147 -4.33 1.96 -6.02
CA TYR A 147 -4.07 1.65 -4.61
C TYR A 147 -4.17 2.91 -3.74
N GLU A 148 -3.63 4.05 -4.21
CA GLU A 148 -3.81 5.35 -3.54
C GLU A 148 -5.28 5.73 -3.38
N LEU A 149 -6.10 5.48 -4.40
CA LEU A 149 -7.54 5.70 -4.34
C LEU A 149 -8.21 4.74 -3.36
N CYS A 150 -7.81 3.46 -3.33
CA CYS A 150 -8.32 2.49 -2.36
C CYS A 150 -8.01 2.91 -0.93
N ASP A 151 -6.80 3.37 -0.67
CA ASP A 151 -6.39 3.87 0.64
C ASP A 151 -7.24 5.06 1.09
N THR A 152 -7.47 6.03 0.19
CA THR A 152 -8.19 7.28 0.51
C THR A 152 -9.71 7.13 0.49
N MET A 153 -10.26 6.22 -0.31
CA MET A 153 -11.69 5.99 -0.44
C MET A 153 -12.20 4.83 0.44
N GLY A 154 -11.33 4.15 1.16
CA GLY A 154 -11.68 3.08 2.08
C GLY A 154 -12.06 1.78 1.35
N PHE A 155 -11.16 1.23 0.55
CA PHE A 155 -11.31 -0.09 -0.06
C PHE A 155 -10.21 -1.03 0.41
N LEU A 156 -10.59 -2.22 0.83
CA LEU A 156 -9.67 -3.34 0.96
C LEU A 156 -9.31 -3.85 -0.44
N VAL A 157 -8.08 -4.30 -0.61
CA VAL A 157 -7.60 -4.81 -1.89
C VAL A 157 -7.10 -6.24 -1.72
N MET A 158 -7.59 -7.14 -2.57
CA MET A 158 -6.97 -8.43 -2.82
C MET A 158 -6.19 -8.30 -4.12
N ASP A 159 -4.87 -8.18 -3.98
CA ASP A 159 -3.98 -8.04 -5.13
C ASP A 159 -3.50 -9.39 -5.62
N GLU A 160 -3.29 -9.53 -6.93
CA GLU A 160 -2.78 -10.73 -7.56
C GLU A 160 -1.44 -10.44 -8.23
N ALA A 161 -0.41 -11.22 -7.89
CA ALA A 161 0.91 -11.04 -8.48
C ALA A 161 0.93 -11.40 -9.97
N PHE A 162 0.21 -12.46 -10.35
CA PHE A 162 0.05 -12.94 -11.73
C PHE A 162 -1.15 -13.86 -11.87
N ASP A 163 -1.60 -14.03 -13.12
CA ASP A 163 -2.78 -14.81 -13.46
C ASP A 163 -2.62 -16.31 -13.26
N GLU A 164 -1.46 -16.86 -13.65
CA GLU A 164 -1.15 -18.29 -13.59
C GLU A 164 0.20 -18.52 -12.91
N TRP A 165 0.33 -19.67 -12.24
CA TRP A 165 1.55 -20.06 -11.54
C TRP A 165 2.31 -21.15 -12.33
N GLU A 166 2.38 -22.38 -11.79
CA GLU A 166 3.08 -23.50 -12.41
C GLU A 166 2.26 -24.15 -13.53
N ASN A 167 0.96 -24.18 -13.36
CA ASN A 167 0.05 -24.86 -14.30
C ASN A 167 -0.83 -23.88 -15.03
N ALA A 168 -0.89 -24.03 -16.36
CA ALA A 168 -1.81 -23.26 -17.19
C ALA A 168 -3.27 -23.57 -16.81
N LYS A 169 -4.12 -22.55 -16.78
CA LYS A 169 -5.56 -22.69 -16.54
C LYS A 169 -6.23 -23.57 -17.59
N ASN A 170 -5.72 -23.58 -18.80
CA ASN A 170 -6.26 -24.31 -19.94
C ASN A 170 -5.13 -24.87 -20.80
N LYS A 171 -5.26 -26.14 -21.22
CA LYS A 171 -4.31 -26.78 -22.14
C LYS A 171 -4.15 -26.06 -23.49
N TRP A 172 -5.11 -25.24 -23.85
CA TRP A 172 -5.17 -24.51 -25.12
C TRP A 172 -4.74 -23.05 -25.03
N SER A 173 -4.50 -22.54 -23.84
CA SER A 173 -3.97 -21.18 -23.65
C SER A 173 -2.48 -21.16 -23.97
N THR A 174 -2.16 -20.91 -25.24
CA THR A 174 -0.79 -20.64 -25.65
C THR A 174 -0.38 -19.25 -25.19
N GLY A 175 0.68 -19.17 -24.42
CA GLY A 175 1.31 -17.89 -24.04
C GLY A 175 1.03 -17.38 -22.64
N HIS A 176 0.30 -18.10 -21.81
CA HIS A 176 -0.01 -17.69 -20.44
C HIS A 176 1.02 -18.14 -19.41
N ASN A 177 1.75 -19.22 -19.66
CA ASN A 177 2.86 -19.65 -18.80
C ASN A 177 4.16 -18.93 -19.16
N VAL A 178 4.12 -17.62 -19.10
CA VAL A 178 5.30 -16.79 -19.42
C VAL A 178 6.25 -16.70 -18.24
N TYR A 179 5.83 -17.16 -17.06
CA TYR A 179 6.63 -17.07 -15.85
C TYR A 179 7.44 -18.34 -15.66
N PRO A 180 8.77 -18.28 -15.77
CA PRO A 180 9.60 -19.42 -15.45
C PRO A 180 9.46 -19.81 -13.98
N PRO A 181 9.65 -21.12 -13.63
CA PRO A 181 9.51 -21.64 -12.26
C PRO A 181 10.32 -20.91 -11.18
N LYS A 182 11.23 -20.03 -11.58
CA LYS A 182 12.08 -19.20 -10.71
C LYS A 182 11.34 -18.08 -9.95
N HIS A 183 10.07 -17.82 -10.22
CA HIS A 183 9.26 -16.84 -9.48
C HIS A 183 8.77 -17.33 -8.12
N GLN A 184 9.10 -18.58 -7.78
CA GLN A 184 8.69 -19.20 -6.53
C GLN A 184 9.78 -19.19 -5.44
N ALA A 185 10.88 -18.53 -5.72
CA ALA A 185 12.01 -18.41 -4.78
C ALA A 185 11.98 -17.10 -4.01
#